data_66ead61a609e31c9ffd85ce2fd3df25e
#
_entry.id   66ead61a609e31c9ffd85ce2fd3df25e
#
_cell.length_a   1.000
_cell.length_b   1.000
_cell.length_c   1.000
_cell.angle_alpha   90.00
_cell.angle_beta   90.00
_cell.angle_gamma   90.00
#
_symmetry.space_group_name_H-M   'P 1'
#
loop_
_entity.id
_entity.type
_entity.pdbx_description
1 polymer ?
#
loop_
_entity_poly.entity_id
_entity_poly.type
_entity_poly.pdbx_seq_one_letter_code
_entity_poly.pdbx_strand_id
1 'polypeptide(L)'
;MGLVGLSDVAGKKVGGFSLGMGQRLGLAGALLGDPGILILDEPVNGLDPEGIRWVRQLVRALADEGRTILISSHLLSEMSQTADHLVVIGKGRLVADQPTYDFVKDHSQSSVLVRSDHLDAFSSALRAEGIAFTESTDEEGRPRLVISNQTTDFVGQLAYSTGVPLNELSLKRASLEDAFMELTGDAVQYHGSTGAPNPGIAGTAGAAGAATPFARPTQQEV
;
A
#
# COMPACT_ATOMS: atom_id res chain seq x y z
N MET A 1 6.36 26.37 -14.22
CA MET A 1 6.88 26.54 -12.83
C MET A 1 5.76 26.89 -11.86
N GLY A 2 4.84 27.81 -12.18
CA GLY A 2 3.70 28.16 -11.31
C GLY A 2 2.81 26.97 -10.98
N LEU A 3 2.42 26.18 -11.99
CA LEU A 3 1.57 24.99 -11.82
C LEU A 3 2.12 23.98 -10.80
N VAL A 4 3.44 23.82 -10.73
CA VAL A 4 4.13 22.85 -9.85
C VAL A 4 4.67 23.49 -8.56
N GLY A 5 4.36 24.77 -8.29
CA GLY A 5 4.78 25.46 -7.06
C GLY A 5 6.28 25.70 -6.95
N LEU A 6 7.00 25.85 -8.07
CA LEU A 6 8.45 26.06 -8.09
C LEU A 6 8.85 27.47 -8.59
N SER A 7 7.93 28.43 -8.59
CA SER A 7 8.20 29.79 -9.08
C SER A 7 9.34 30.48 -8.33
N ASP A 8 9.36 30.40 -7.01
CA ASP A 8 10.35 31.08 -6.15
C ASP A 8 11.77 30.52 -6.26
N VAL A 9 11.89 29.31 -6.83
CA VAL A 9 13.18 28.64 -6.99
C VAL A 9 13.57 28.43 -8.46
N ALA A 10 12.80 29.00 -9.39
CA ALA A 10 12.98 28.82 -10.84
C ALA A 10 14.37 29.23 -11.35
N GLY A 11 15.04 30.16 -10.67
CA GLY A 11 16.40 30.61 -11.00
C GLY A 11 17.52 29.80 -10.34
N LYS A 12 17.21 28.83 -9.48
CA LYS A 12 18.21 28.01 -8.77
C LYS A 12 18.67 26.84 -9.61
N LYS A 13 19.90 26.37 -9.38
CA LYS A 13 20.42 25.15 -10.00
C LYS A 13 19.69 23.92 -9.44
N VAL A 14 19.30 23.01 -10.31
CA VAL A 14 18.56 21.78 -9.96
C VAL A 14 19.31 20.89 -8.96
N GLY A 15 20.67 20.89 -8.98
CA GLY A 15 21.47 20.14 -8.02
C GLY A 15 21.29 20.52 -6.54
N GLY A 16 20.63 21.66 -6.26
CA GLY A 16 20.26 22.07 -4.90
C GLY A 16 18.79 21.82 -4.54
N PHE A 17 18.06 21.10 -5.39
CA PHE A 17 16.64 20.79 -5.15
C PHE A 17 16.50 19.63 -4.15
N SER A 18 15.48 19.69 -3.29
CA SER A 18 15.04 18.51 -2.53
C SER A 18 14.45 17.46 -3.46
N LEU A 19 14.30 16.23 -2.97
CA LEU A 19 13.69 15.16 -3.74
C LEU A 19 12.28 15.55 -4.24
N GLY A 20 11.44 16.12 -3.37
CA GLY A 20 10.11 16.61 -3.75
C GLY A 20 10.13 17.74 -4.77
N MET A 21 11.11 18.67 -4.69
CA MET A 21 11.29 19.68 -5.74
C MET A 21 11.70 19.07 -7.08
N GLY A 22 12.54 18.03 -7.05
CA GLY A 22 12.94 17.25 -8.23
C GLY A 22 11.74 16.56 -8.88
N GLN A 23 10.88 15.92 -8.09
CA GLN A 23 9.64 15.29 -8.57
C GLN A 23 8.69 16.31 -9.22
N ARG A 24 8.45 17.43 -8.56
CA ARG A 24 7.62 18.52 -9.11
C ARG A 24 8.22 19.09 -10.41
N LEU A 25 9.54 19.19 -10.51
CA LEU A 25 10.19 19.61 -11.76
C LEU A 25 10.04 18.57 -12.87
N GLY A 26 10.14 17.27 -12.56
CA GLY A 26 9.87 16.17 -13.49
C GLY A 26 8.45 16.24 -14.08
N LEU A 27 7.45 16.46 -13.21
CA LEU A 27 6.06 16.67 -13.63
C LEU A 27 5.92 17.91 -14.53
N ALA A 28 6.58 19.02 -14.19
CA ALA A 28 6.60 20.22 -15.05
C ALA A 28 7.19 19.93 -16.43
N GLY A 29 8.26 19.14 -16.50
CA GLY A 29 8.88 18.69 -17.74
C GLY A 29 7.93 17.81 -18.58
N ALA A 30 7.26 16.86 -17.95
CA ALA A 30 6.31 15.99 -18.62
C ALA A 30 5.10 16.77 -19.20
N LEU A 31 4.70 17.85 -18.54
CA LEU A 31 3.57 18.69 -18.97
C LEU A 31 3.95 19.77 -19.99
N LEU A 32 5.24 19.98 -20.26
CA LEU A 32 5.70 21.12 -21.09
C LEU A 32 5.16 21.07 -22.54
N GLY A 33 5.01 19.86 -23.07
CA GLY A 33 4.50 19.62 -24.43
C GLY A 33 2.98 19.51 -24.52
N ASP A 34 2.26 19.79 -23.43
CA ASP A 34 0.80 19.65 -23.34
C ASP A 34 0.28 18.28 -23.85
N PRO A 35 0.81 17.16 -23.35
CA PRO A 35 0.49 15.84 -23.89
C PRO A 35 -0.93 15.40 -23.54
N GLY A 36 -1.59 14.71 -24.48
CA GLY A 36 -2.86 14.04 -24.26
C GLY A 36 -2.74 12.73 -23.46
N ILE A 37 -1.53 12.14 -23.41
CA ILE A 37 -1.20 10.91 -22.65
C ILE A 37 0.00 11.18 -21.78
N LEU A 38 -0.12 10.86 -20.48
CA LEU A 38 0.95 10.97 -19.48
C LEU A 38 1.27 9.60 -18.91
N ILE A 39 2.57 9.29 -18.81
CA ILE A 39 3.05 8.08 -18.12
C ILE A 39 3.94 8.55 -16.98
N LEU A 40 3.54 8.22 -15.76
CA LEU A 40 4.18 8.67 -14.52
C LEU A 40 4.63 7.46 -13.70
N ASP A 41 5.93 7.33 -13.49
CA ASP A 41 6.50 6.26 -12.68
C ASP A 41 6.77 6.77 -11.26
N GLU A 42 6.05 6.19 -10.28
CA GLU A 42 6.13 6.53 -8.85
C GLU A 42 6.09 8.06 -8.57
N PRO A 43 5.13 8.83 -9.12
CA PRO A 43 5.17 10.30 -9.08
C PRO A 43 5.03 10.89 -7.68
N VAL A 44 4.57 10.13 -6.71
CA VAL A 44 4.38 10.56 -5.30
C VAL A 44 5.53 10.13 -4.39
N ASN A 45 6.49 9.35 -4.90
CA ASN A 45 7.56 8.82 -4.08
C ASN A 45 8.47 9.95 -3.55
N GLY A 46 8.71 9.95 -2.23
CA GLY A 46 9.54 10.95 -1.56
C GLY A 46 8.90 12.34 -1.40
N LEU A 47 7.60 12.45 -1.63
CA LEU A 47 6.83 13.64 -1.30
C LEU A 47 6.29 13.57 0.13
N ASP A 48 6.11 14.74 0.74
CA ASP A 48 5.36 14.90 1.97
C ASP A 48 3.84 14.72 1.73
N PRO A 49 3.02 14.57 2.77
CA PRO A 49 1.57 14.37 2.60
C PRO A 49 0.86 15.49 1.82
N GLU A 50 1.38 16.71 1.89
CA GLU A 50 0.85 17.84 1.10
C GLU A 50 1.19 17.69 -0.39
N GLY A 51 2.43 17.30 -0.69
CA GLY A 51 2.88 17.00 -2.04
C GLY A 51 2.11 15.84 -2.68
N ILE A 52 1.84 14.77 -1.94
CA ILE A 52 1.02 13.65 -2.41
C ILE A 52 -0.39 14.13 -2.78
N ARG A 53 -1.05 14.87 -1.89
CA ARG A 53 -2.38 15.44 -2.17
C ARG A 53 -2.38 16.34 -3.39
N TRP A 54 -1.33 17.17 -3.54
CA TRP A 54 -1.18 18.05 -4.70
C TRP A 54 -1.04 17.25 -6.01
N VAL A 55 -0.19 16.21 -6.06
CA VAL A 55 -0.05 15.34 -7.26
C VAL A 55 -1.39 14.71 -7.60
N ARG A 56 -2.12 14.16 -6.61
CA ARG A 56 -3.43 13.57 -6.81
C ARG A 56 -4.42 14.56 -7.44
N GLN A 57 -4.51 15.77 -6.90
CA GLN A 57 -5.37 16.82 -7.44
C GLN A 57 -4.98 17.19 -8.88
N LEU A 58 -3.68 17.29 -9.16
CA LEU A 58 -3.17 17.60 -10.49
C LEU A 58 -3.56 16.52 -11.50
N VAL A 59 -3.31 15.25 -11.20
CA VAL A 59 -3.60 14.15 -12.14
C VAL A 59 -5.11 13.98 -12.35
N ARG A 60 -5.93 14.17 -11.31
CA ARG A 60 -7.40 14.17 -11.45
C ARG A 60 -7.88 15.33 -12.34
N ALA A 61 -7.40 16.54 -12.13
CA ALA A 61 -7.74 17.68 -12.96
C ALA A 61 -7.37 17.47 -14.44
N LEU A 62 -6.19 16.89 -14.71
CA LEU A 62 -5.75 16.58 -16.07
C LEU A 62 -6.61 15.47 -16.70
N ALA A 63 -7.03 14.47 -15.92
CA ALA A 63 -7.95 13.42 -16.39
C ALA A 63 -9.35 14.00 -16.71
N ASP A 64 -9.85 14.92 -15.89
CA ASP A 64 -11.13 15.61 -16.10
C ASP A 64 -11.08 16.49 -17.36
N GLU A 65 -9.90 16.96 -17.80
CA GLU A 65 -9.68 17.61 -19.10
C GLU A 65 -9.74 16.62 -20.29
N GLY A 66 -9.86 15.31 -20.03
CA GLY A 66 -9.91 14.26 -21.07
C GLY A 66 -8.57 13.64 -21.41
N ARG A 67 -7.52 13.85 -20.60
CA ARG A 67 -6.20 13.22 -20.82
C ARG A 67 -6.21 11.79 -20.26
N THR A 68 -5.41 10.94 -20.86
CA THR A 68 -5.14 9.59 -20.37
C THR A 68 -3.88 9.60 -19.50
N ILE A 69 -3.98 9.09 -18.28
CA ILE A 69 -2.84 9.08 -17.34
C ILE A 69 -2.59 7.66 -16.86
N LEU A 70 -1.40 7.15 -17.11
CA LEU A 70 -0.90 5.89 -16.56
C LEU A 70 0.06 6.19 -15.41
N ILE A 71 -0.23 5.65 -14.23
CA ILE A 71 0.59 5.86 -13.01
C ILE A 71 1.02 4.50 -12.49
N SER A 72 2.32 4.31 -12.25
CA SER A 72 2.80 3.23 -11.38
C SER A 72 2.82 3.71 -9.93
N SER A 73 2.45 2.86 -8.99
CA SER A 73 2.60 3.12 -7.56
C SER A 73 2.58 1.82 -6.77
N HIS A 74 3.29 1.82 -5.64
CA HIS A 74 3.19 0.79 -4.60
C HIS A 74 2.30 1.22 -3.43
N LEU A 75 1.80 2.46 -3.44
CA LEU A 75 0.90 3.02 -2.41
C LEU A 75 -0.56 2.80 -2.82
N LEU A 76 -1.11 1.65 -2.43
CA LEU A 76 -2.47 1.24 -2.81
C LEU A 76 -3.54 2.21 -2.29
N SER A 77 -3.37 2.75 -1.07
CA SER A 77 -4.26 3.77 -0.49
C SER A 77 -4.37 5.02 -1.35
N GLU A 78 -3.26 5.45 -1.98
CA GLU A 78 -3.28 6.58 -2.90
C GLU A 78 -3.96 6.21 -4.21
N MET A 79 -3.73 5.00 -4.72
CA MET A 79 -4.36 4.53 -5.95
C MET A 79 -5.87 4.39 -5.81
N SER A 80 -6.37 3.94 -4.65
CA SER A 80 -7.81 3.83 -4.39
C SER A 80 -8.55 5.18 -4.49
N GLN A 81 -7.84 6.30 -4.28
CA GLN A 81 -8.38 7.65 -4.34
C GLN A 81 -8.10 8.36 -5.67
N THR A 82 -7.20 7.81 -6.50
CA THR A 82 -6.69 8.47 -7.70
C THR A 82 -7.10 7.75 -8.97
N ALA A 83 -6.99 6.42 -9.01
CA ALA A 83 -7.18 5.63 -10.21
C ALA A 83 -8.64 5.22 -10.43
N ASP A 84 -9.16 5.40 -11.64
CA ASP A 84 -10.47 4.89 -12.05
C ASP A 84 -10.39 3.42 -12.48
N HIS A 85 -9.21 2.99 -12.96
CA HIS A 85 -8.96 1.67 -13.50
C HIS A 85 -7.61 1.15 -12.98
N LEU A 86 -7.54 -0.15 -12.69
CA LEU A 86 -6.35 -0.81 -12.17
C LEU A 86 -5.85 -1.87 -13.15
N VAL A 87 -4.54 -1.88 -13.32
CA VAL A 87 -3.80 -2.97 -13.97
C VAL A 87 -2.84 -3.54 -12.93
N VAL A 88 -3.12 -4.75 -12.44
CA VAL A 88 -2.30 -5.43 -11.43
C VAL A 88 -1.39 -6.43 -12.11
N ILE A 89 -0.08 -6.31 -11.88
CA ILE A 89 0.94 -7.20 -12.43
C ILE A 89 1.67 -7.91 -11.27
N GLY A 90 1.79 -9.23 -11.37
CA GLY A 90 2.53 -10.04 -10.42
C GLY A 90 3.40 -11.09 -11.13
N LYS A 91 4.66 -11.23 -10.74
CA LYS A 91 5.62 -12.19 -11.34
C LYS A 91 5.68 -12.12 -12.88
N GLY A 92 5.57 -10.91 -13.45
CA GLY A 92 5.59 -10.69 -14.91
C GLY A 92 4.32 -11.11 -15.63
N ARG A 93 3.20 -11.34 -14.92
CA ARG A 93 1.90 -11.71 -15.50
C ARG A 93 0.84 -10.69 -15.13
N LEU A 94 -0.10 -10.46 -16.02
CA LEU A 94 -1.31 -9.73 -15.72
C LEU A 94 -2.16 -10.53 -14.72
N VAL A 95 -2.46 -9.91 -13.59
CA VAL A 95 -3.26 -10.50 -12.51
C VAL A 95 -4.69 -9.98 -12.55
N ALA A 96 -4.86 -8.65 -12.76
CA ALA A 96 -6.15 -8.02 -12.93
C ALA A 96 -6.05 -6.82 -13.87
N ASP A 97 -7.15 -6.54 -14.60
CA ASP A 97 -7.32 -5.40 -15.51
C ASP A 97 -8.80 -5.02 -15.46
N GLN A 98 -9.17 -4.10 -14.55
CA GLN A 98 -10.57 -3.75 -14.30
C GLN A 98 -10.73 -2.42 -13.57
N PRO A 99 -11.96 -1.83 -13.54
CA PRO A 99 -12.24 -0.65 -12.74
C PRO A 99 -11.87 -0.83 -11.26
N THR A 100 -11.32 0.22 -10.64
CA THR A 100 -10.90 0.20 -9.22
C THR A 100 -12.03 -0.21 -8.28
N TYR A 101 -13.26 0.29 -8.55
CA TYR A 101 -14.43 -0.04 -7.75
C TYR A 101 -14.75 -1.54 -7.80
N ASP A 102 -14.75 -2.13 -9.01
CA ASP A 102 -15.06 -3.55 -9.20
C ASP A 102 -13.97 -4.42 -8.56
N PHE A 103 -12.69 -4.04 -8.71
CA PHE A 103 -11.59 -4.73 -8.06
C PHE A 103 -11.76 -4.82 -6.54
N VAL A 104 -12.07 -3.70 -5.89
CA VAL A 104 -12.30 -3.67 -4.43
C VAL A 104 -13.53 -4.48 -4.05
N LYS A 105 -14.62 -4.38 -4.81
CA LYS A 105 -15.86 -5.12 -4.56
C LYS A 105 -15.69 -6.63 -4.67
N ASP A 106 -14.92 -7.08 -5.67
CA ASP A 106 -14.76 -8.51 -5.97
C ASP A 106 -13.76 -9.19 -5.01
N HIS A 107 -12.78 -8.44 -4.49
CA HIS A 107 -11.65 -8.97 -3.73
C HIS A 107 -11.55 -8.43 -2.30
N SER A 108 -12.50 -7.65 -1.83
CA SER A 108 -12.53 -7.18 -0.44
C SER A 108 -13.96 -7.02 0.05
N GLN A 109 -14.19 -7.43 1.28
CA GLN A 109 -15.50 -7.31 1.91
C GLN A 109 -15.42 -6.36 3.11
N SER A 110 -16.46 -5.53 3.26
CA SER A 110 -16.61 -4.77 4.48
C SER A 110 -16.88 -5.72 5.66
N SER A 111 -16.26 -5.42 6.78
CA SER A 111 -16.43 -6.20 8.01
C SER A 111 -16.66 -5.29 9.21
N VAL A 112 -17.32 -5.82 10.23
CA VAL A 112 -17.50 -5.14 11.50
C VAL A 112 -16.48 -5.66 12.50
N LEU A 113 -15.70 -4.74 13.07
CA LEU A 113 -14.73 -5.04 14.11
C LEU A 113 -15.39 -4.87 15.47
N VAL A 114 -15.25 -5.86 16.33
CA VAL A 114 -15.85 -5.89 17.66
C VAL A 114 -14.79 -6.24 18.70
N ARG A 115 -14.71 -5.43 19.76
CA ARG A 115 -14.00 -5.79 20.99
C ARG A 115 -14.95 -5.80 22.17
N SER A 116 -14.74 -6.72 23.07
CA SER A 116 -15.49 -6.86 24.32
C SER A 116 -14.63 -7.66 25.30
N ASP A 117 -14.85 -7.46 26.60
CA ASP A 117 -14.28 -8.31 27.64
C ASP A 117 -15.00 -9.67 27.73
N HIS A 118 -16.11 -9.82 26.97
CA HIS A 118 -16.94 -11.01 26.94
C HIS A 118 -17.03 -11.60 25.50
N LEU A 119 -15.90 -11.66 24.77
CA LEU A 119 -15.87 -12.13 23.36
C LEU A 119 -16.37 -13.57 23.20
N ASP A 120 -16.14 -14.46 24.17
CA ASP A 120 -16.62 -15.86 24.12
C ASP A 120 -18.15 -15.92 24.13
N ALA A 121 -18.81 -15.11 24.96
CA ALA A 121 -20.26 -15.02 25.00
C ALA A 121 -20.81 -14.46 23.68
N PHE A 122 -20.15 -13.42 23.14
CA PHE A 122 -20.58 -12.82 21.88
C PHE A 122 -20.33 -13.73 20.68
N SER A 123 -19.20 -14.43 20.64
CA SER A 123 -18.92 -15.42 19.59
C SER A 123 -19.93 -16.58 19.60
N SER A 124 -20.40 -16.98 20.79
CA SER A 124 -21.45 -17.99 20.93
C SER A 124 -22.78 -17.49 20.38
N ALA A 125 -23.14 -16.20 20.62
CA ALA A 125 -24.33 -15.60 20.07
C ALA A 125 -24.26 -15.48 18.54
N LEU A 126 -23.12 -15.08 17.98
CA LEU A 126 -22.91 -15.03 16.53
C LEU A 126 -23.05 -16.40 15.86
N ARG A 127 -22.51 -17.46 16.49
CA ARG A 127 -22.68 -18.84 16.00
C ARG A 127 -24.11 -19.30 16.04
N ALA A 128 -24.87 -18.94 17.09
CA ALA A 128 -26.31 -19.26 17.20
C ALA A 128 -27.14 -18.64 16.07
N GLU A 129 -26.77 -17.43 15.63
CA GLU A 129 -27.38 -16.72 14.49
C GLU A 129 -26.81 -17.16 13.13
N GLY A 130 -25.86 -18.10 13.09
CA GLY A 130 -25.23 -18.56 11.85
C GLY A 130 -24.32 -17.53 11.19
N ILE A 131 -23.81 -16.56 11.95
CA ILE A 131 -22.97 -15.47 11.43
C ILE A 131 -21.51 -15.89 11.44
N ALA A 132 -20.87 -15.75 10.27
CA ALA A 132 -19.45 -16.01 10.12
C ALA A 132 -18.60 -14.88 10.72
N PHE A 133 -17.59 -15.24 11.48
CA PHE A 133 -16.60 -14.32 12.04
C PHE A 133 -15.23 -14.97 12.12
N THR A 134 -14.19 -14.16 12.22
CA THR A 134 -12.82 -14.61 12.51
C THR A 134 -12.30 -13.91 13.77
N GLU A 135 -11.48 -14.62 14.52
CA GLU A 135 -10.78 -14.04 15.66
C GLU A 135 -9.49 -13.40 15.18
N SER A 136 -9.17 -12.21 15.70
CA SER A 136 -8.01 -11.41 15.34
C SER A 136 -7.52 -10.65 16.57
N THR A 137 -6.41 -9.94 16.43
CA THR A 137 -5.95 -8.98 17.44
C THR A 137 -5.87 -7.58 16.81
N ASP A 138 -6.01 -6.54 17.63
CA ASP A 138 -5.74 -5.17 17.21
C ASP A 138 -4.23 -4.86 17.24
N GLU A 139 -3.86 -3.62 16.95
CA GLU A 139 -2.46 -3.16 16.91
C GLU A 139 -1.75 -3.24 18.29
N GLU A 140 -2.53 -3.23 19.38
CA GLU A 140 -2.04 -3.38 20.75
C GLU A 140 -2.07 -4.83 21.25
N GLY A 141 -2.38 -5.78 20.37
CA GLY A 141 -2.44 -7.21 20.69
C GLY A 141 -3.70 -7.65 21.45
N ARG A 142 -4.74 -6.79 21.56
CA ARG A 142 -6.00 -7.11 22.24
C ARG A 142 -6.90 -7.94 21.32
N PRO A 143 -7.58 -8.96 21.84
CA PRO A 143 -8.46 -9.81 21.05
C PRO A 143 -9.67 -9.03 20.52
N ARG A 144 -10.05 -9.31 19.26
CA ARG A 144 -11.24 -8.78 18.61
C ARG A 144 -11.86 -9.81 17.65
N LEU A 145 -13.13 -9.62 17.33
CA LEU A 145 -13.82 -10.34 16.27
C LEU A 145 -13.93 -9.49 15.01
N VAL A 146 -13.76 -10.12 13.86
CA VAL A 146 -13.98 -9.55 12.53
C VAL A 146 -15.18 -10.27 11.94
N ILE A 147 -16.30 -9.56 11.78
CA ILE A 147 -17.59 -10.11 11.36
C ILE A 147 -17.83 -9.66 9.92
N SER A 148 -17.83 -10.58 8.97
CA SER A 148 -17.98 -10.29 7.55
C SER A 148 -19.45 -10.11 7.16
N ASN A 149 -19.71 -9.25 6.17
CA ASN A 149 -21.02 -9.06 5.55
C ASN A 149 -22.14 -8.65 6.51
N GLN A 150 -21.80 -7.97 7.61
CA GLN A 150 -22.76 -7.43 8.57
C GLN A 150 -22.66 -5.91 8.69
N THR A 151 -23.71 -5.28 9.22
CA THR A 151 -23.72 -3.87 9.54
C THR A 151 -23.45 -3.64 11.02
N THR A 152 -22.90 -2.48 11.36
CA THR A 152 -22.71 -2.08 12.76
C THR A 152 -24.03 -2.06 13.53
N ASP A 153 -25.13 -1.66 12.88
CA ASP A 153 -26.45 -1.60 13.49
C ASP A 153 -26.93 -3.00 13.91
N PHE A 154 -26.82 -3.98 13.02
CA PHE A 154 -27.17 -5.35 13.30
C PHE A 154 -26.34 -5.94 14.45
N VAL A 155 -25.01 -5.80 14.36
CA VAL A 155 -24.07 -6.30 15.37
C VAL A 155 -24.29 -5.62 16.73
N GLY A 156 -24.54 -4.32 16.74
CA GLY A 156 -24.86 -3.57 17.95
C GLY A 156 -26.17 -4.04 18.59
N GLN A 157 -27.18 -4.31 17.77
CA GLN A 157 -28.48 -4.81 18.27
C GLN A 157 -28.38 -6.23 18.82
N LEU A 158 -27.59 -7.10 18.18
CA LEU A 158 -27.31 -8.44 18.70
C LEU A 158 -26.57 -8.37 20.05
N ALA A 159 -25.56 -7.50 20.17
CA ALA A 159 -24.85 -7.31 21.43
C ALA A 159 -25.78 -6.80 22.55
N TYR A 160 -26.66 -5.87 22.23
CA TYR A 160 -27.66 -5.37 23.16
C TYR A 160 -28.64 -6.46 23.62
N SER A 161 -29.20 -7.25 22.69
CA SER A 161 -30.15 -8.31 22.98
C SER A 161 -29.55 -9.46 23.80
N THR A 162 -28.26 -9.71 23.62
CA THR A 162 -27.50 -10.77 24.36
C THR A 162 -26.89 -10.24 25.65
N GLY A 163 -26.99 -8.95 25.95
CA GLY A 163 -26.47 -8.34 27.16
C GLY A 163 -24.94 -8.25 27.19
N VAL A 164 -24.27 -8.29 26.03
CA VAL A 164 -22.81 -8.21 25.92
C VAL A 164 -22.39 -6.76 25.72
N PRO A 165 -21.68 -6.14 26.66
CA PRO A 165 -21.12 -4.80 26.47
C PRO A 165 -19.97 -4.84 25.48
N LEU A 166 -19.97 -3.87 24.54
CA LEU A 166 -18.91 -3.75 23.54
C LEU A 166 -17.96 -2.60 23.91
N ASN A 167 -16.66 -2.85 23.85
CA ASN A 167 -15.62 -1.84 24.02
C ASN A 167 -15.29 -1.15 22.69
N GLU A 168 -15.56 -1.83 21.56
CA GLU A 168 -15.43 -1.29 20.22
C GLU A 168 -16.49 -1.93 19.30
N LEU A 169 -17.05 -1.07 18.45
CA LEU A 169 -17.91 -1.47 17.34
C LEU A 169 -17.60 -0.53 16.16
N SER A 170 -16.84 -0.99 15.21
CA SER A 170 -16.40 -0.16 14.08
C SER A 170 -16.56 -0.88 12.75
N LEU A 171 -16.85 -0.10 11.68
CA LEU A 171 -16.94 -0.61 10.32
C LEU A 171 -15.55 -0.55 9.67
N LYS A 172 -14.96 -1.69 9.37
CA LYS A 172 -13.83 -1.81 8.45
C LYS A 172 -14.40 -1.90 7.03
N ARG A 173 -14.23 -0.85 6.25
CA ARG A 173 -14.65 -0.84 4.84
C ARG A 173 -13.70 -1.68 4.00
N ALA A 174 -14.24 -2.25 2.92
CA ALA A 174 -13.45 -2.86 1.87
C ALA A 174 -12.37 -1.88 1.38
N SER A 175 -11.14 -2.35 1.26
CA SER A 175 -10.00 -1.54 0.84
C SER A 175 -9.28 -2.15 -0.35
N LEU A 176 -8.58 -1.32 -1.10
CA LEU A 176 -7.74 -1.77 -2.22
C LEU A 176 -6.56 -2.62 -1.71
N GLU A 177 -6.05 -2.30 -0.52
CA GLU A 177 -4.99 -3.07 0.13
C GLU A 177 -5.44 -4.49 0.46
N ASP A 178 -6.61 -4.65 1.09
CA ASP A 178 -7.16 -5.97 1.43
C ASP A 178 -7.42 -6.79 0.15
N ALA A 179 -8.03 -6.17 -0.87
CA ALA A 179 -8.29 -6.79 -2.17
C ALA A 179 -6.99 -7.24 -2.87
N PHE A 180 -5.97 -6.41 -2.85
CA PHE A 180 -4.66 -6.72 -3.42
C PHE A 180 -3.98 -7.88 -2.68
N MET A 181 -4.00 -7.87 -1.34
CA MET A 181 -3.40 -8.93 -0.52
C MET A 181 -4.11 -10.27 -0.73
N GLU A 182 -5.44 -10.29 -0.82
CA GLU A 182 -6.21 -11.50 -1.11
C GLU A 182 -5.81 -12.09 -2.47
N LEU A 183 -5.79 -11.25 -3.52
CA LEU A 183 -5.49 -11.69 -4.87
C LEU A 183 -4.03 -12.10 -5.07
N THR A 184 -3.09 -11.46 -4.35
CA THR A 184 -1.67 -11.65 -4.55
C THR A 184 -0.99 -12.50 -3.48
N GLY A 185 -1.72 -13.00 -2.47
CA GLY A 185 -1.18 -13.74 -1.34
C GLY A 185 -0.23 -14.89 -1.73
N ASP A 186 -0.49 -15.56 -2.86
CA ASP A 186 0.39 -16.57 -3.46
C ASP A 186 1.35 -16.02 -4.53
N ALA A 187 1.16 -14.77 -4.97
CA ALA A 187 1.87 -14.18 -6.10
C ALA A 187 2.98 -13.18 -5.72
N VAL A 188 2.98 -12.64 -4.49
CA VAL A 188 3.96 -11.63 -4.08
C VAL A 188 5.28 -12.28 -3.67
N GLN A 189 6.37 -11.85 -4.33
CA GLN A 189 7.75 -12.31 -4.08
C GLN A 189 8.41 -11.75 -2.82
N TYR A 190 7.77 -10.85 -2.09
CA TYR A 190 8.30 -10.21 -0.90
C TYR A 190 7.57 -10.65 0.37
N HIS A 191 7.81 -11.88 0.78
CA HIS A 191 7.79 -12.14 2.21
C HIS A 191 9.13 -11.63 2.76
N GLY A 192 9.14 -10.45 3.35
CA GLY A 192 10.21 -10.06 4.24
C GLY A 192 10.31 -11.13 5.32
N SER A 193 11.31 -12.00 5.20
CA SER A 193 11.66 -12.92 6.27
C SER A 193 12.09 -12.06 7.45
N THR A 194 11.17 -11.81 8.38
CA THR A 194 11.55 -11.46 9.76
C THR A 194 12.37 -12.62 10.26
N GLY A 195 13.70 -12.43 10.25
CA GLY A 195 14.69 -13.44 10.59
C GLY A 195 14.41 -14.05 11.97
N ALA A 196 13.96 -15.29 11.92
CA ALA A 196 14.22 -16.19 13.04
C ALA A 196 15.73 -16.50 13.02
N PRO A 197 16.45 -16.43 14.15
CA PRO A 197 17.85 -16.81 14.21
C PRO A 197 17.96 -18.31 13.90
N ASN A 198 18.75 -18.64 12.89
CA ASN A 198 19.09 -20.00 12.52
C ASN A 198 19.90 -20.66 13.66
N PRO A 199 19.41 -21.68 14.37
CA PRO A 199 20.20 -22.41 15.36
C PRO A 199 20.99 -23.50 14.66
N GLY A 200 22.30 -23.28 14.49
CA GLY A 200 23.21 -24.40 14.30
C GLY A 200 24.11 -24.35 13.11
N ILE A 201 25.28 -23.76 13.24
CA ILE A 201 26.53 -24.39 12.80
C ILE A 201 27.55 -24.21 13.93
N ALA A 202 27.68 -25.24 14.75
CA ALA A 202 28.80 -25.39 15.66
C ALA A 202 30.01 -25.92 14.87
N GLY A 203 31.09 -25.18 14.96
CA GLY A 203 32.47 -25.58 15.00
C GLY A 203 33.07 -26.56 13.98
N THR A 204 34.04 -26.08 13.23
CA THR A 204 35.37 -26.71 13.23
C THR A 204 36.41 -25.63 12.90
N ALA A 205 37.38 -25.50 13.80
CA ALA A 205 38.58 -24.71 13.61
C ALA A 205 39.55 -25.45 12.69
N GLY A 206 40.30 -24.72 11.84
CA GLY A 206 41.43 -25.30 11.15
C GLY A 206 42.03 -24.44 10.04
N ALA A 207 43.19 -23.87 10.37
CA ALA A 207 44.35 -23.61 9.54
C ALA A 207 44.39 -22.41 8.58
N ALA A 208 45.39 -21.62 8.87
CA ALA A 208 45.99 -20.50 8.14
C ALA A 208 46.38 -20.81 6.69
N GLY A 209 46.20 -19.83 5.81
CA GLY A 209 46.73 -19.85 4.44
C GLY A 209 46.84 -18.44 3.88
N ALA A 210 48.06 -18.05 3.57
CA ALA A 210 48.65 -16.77 3.24
C ALA A 210 47.93 -15.94 2.18
N ALA A 211 48.01 -14.64 2.38
CA ALA A 211 47.64 -13.56 1.45
C ALA A 211 48.58 -13.52 0.25
N THR A 212 48.04 -13.36 -0.96
CA THR A 212 48.75 -12.87 -2.15
C THR A 212 48.09 -11.59 -2.63
N PRO A 213 48.88 -10.52 -2.93
CA PRO A 213 48.34 -9.23 -3.30
C PRO A 213 48.01 -9.17 -4.80
N PHE A 214 46.84 -8.61 -5.12
CA PHE A 214 46.38 -8.34 -6.48
C PHE A 214 47.21 -7.20 -7.09
N ALA A 215 47.87 -7.48 -8.25
CA ALA A 215 48.62 -6.54 -9.07
C ALA A 215 47.63 -5.65 -9.88
N ARG A 216 47.94 -4.35 -9.93
CA ARG A 216 47.27 -3.37 -10.81
C ARG A 216 47.75 -3.58 -12.25
N PRO A 217 46.87 -3.45 -13.26
CA PRO A 217 47.35 -3.33 -14.65
C PRO A 217 47.78 -1.86 -14.93
N THR A 218 48.97 -1.74 -15.49
CA THR A 218 49.61 -0.54 -16.02
C THR A 218 48.85 0.00 -17.25
N GLN A 219 48.64 1.32 -17.27
CA GLN A 219 48.30 2.06 -18.49
C GLN A 219 49.47 1.96 -19.50
N GLN A 220 49.15 1.70 -20.75
CA GLN A 220 50.01 2.03 -21.89
C GLN A 220 49.30 3.07 -22.75
N GLU A 221 50.04 4.19 -22.89
CA GLU A 221 49.82 5.22 -23.91
C GLU A 221 50.03 4.63 -25.31
N VAL A 222 49.20 4.96 -26.25
CA VAL A 222 49.51 5.55 -27.58
C VAL A 222 48.28 6.30 -28.07
#